data_ad8cab6dc19a8a4cc3687e9a55f368bc
#
_entry.id   ad8cab6dc19a8a4cc3687e9a55f368bc
#
_cell.length_a   1.000
_cell.length_b   1.000
_cell.length_c   1.000
_cell.angle_alpha   90.00
_cell.angle_beta   90.00
_cell.angle_gamma   90.00
#
_symmetry.space_group_name_H-M   'P 1'
#
loop_
_entity.id
_entity.type
_entity.pdbx_description
1 polymer ?
#
loop_
_entity_poly.entity_id
_entity_poly.type
_entity_poly.pdbx_seq_one_letter_code
_entity_poly.pdbx_strand_id
1 'polypeptide(L)'
;YYRLLNCGFRLSLAGGTDYPCNRVPLGSVLTYVEVPGKKITYQKWIDGIAEGRTVVSRNAHNEFLNLKVNKTAGPGTIIRIKKEGKVNIGVSWSVSKEISGQIELVSNGRVIARQKGVARPGNPLVLHATQTFSRSGWICSRRMDSLGRIHFLHSSPVYVIVDDQPIRASTEDAEYFVTWIDNILKQIEPGGPWNKYFPGDLETVKAHYRKARDIYKTIVAESRVINK
;
A
#
# COMPACT_ATOMS: atom_id res chain seq x y z
N TYR A 1 -0.27 -3.80 5.73
CA TYR A 1 0.14 -2.73 4.82
C TYR A 1 -0.78 -1.51 4.93
N TYR A 2 -2.11 -1.64 4.74
CA TYR A 2 -3.05 -0.51 4.77
C TYR A 2 -3.06 0.23 6.11
N ARG A 3 -2.93 -0.49 7.23
CA ARG A 3 -2.82 0.14 8.56
C ARG A 3 -1.64 1.11 8.65
N LEU A 4 -0.49 0.73 8.09
CA LEU A 4 0.69 1.61 8.06
C LEU A 4 0.45 2.84 7.19
N LEU A 5 -0.19 2.67 6.03
CA LEU A 5 -0.58 3.79 5.18
C LEU A 5 -1.56 4.74 5.88
N ASN A 6 -2.53 4.19 6.63
CA ASN A 6 -3.51 4.97 7.42
C ASN A 6 -2.86 5.76 8.57
N CYS A 7 -1.72 5.27 9.08
CA CYS A 7 -0.87 6.00 10.02
C CYS A 7 0.01 7.08 9.36
N GLY A 8 0.01 7.18 8.03
CA GLY A 8 0.78 8.18 7.28
C GLY A 8 2.17 7.73 6.83
N PHE A 9 2.53 6.46 7.02
CA PHE A 9 3.78 5.93 6.47
C PHE A 9 3.67 5.77 4.96
N ARG A 10 4.66 6.29 4.22
CA ARG A 10 4.74 6.14 2.77
C ARG A 10 5.57 4.91 2.44
N LEU A 11 4.90 3.83 2.09
CA LEU A 11 5.54 2.56 1.83
C LEU A 11 5.28 2.14 0.38
N SER A 12 6.35 1.89 -0.34
CA SER A 12 6.29 1.29 -1.67
C SER A 12 5.95 -0.19 -1.58
N LEU A 13 5.24 -0.71 -2.57
CA LEU A 13 5.07 -2.14 -2.73
C LEU A 13 6.19 -2.71 -3.60
N ALA A 14 6.76 -3.82 -3.13
CA ALA A 14 7.60 -4.70 -3.91
C ALA A 14 7.18 -6.14 -3.64
N GLY A 15 7.35 -7.00 -4.60
CA GLY A 15 7.07 -8.43 -4.48
C GLY A 15 8.07 -9.25 -5.26
N GLY A 16 8.36 -10.43 -4.75
CA GLY A 16 9.23 -11.41 -5.36
C GLY A 16 8.78 -12.83 -5.05
N THR A 17 9.40 -13.82 -5.67
CA THR A 17 9.04 -15.24 -5.56
C THR A 17 9.65 -15.93 -4.36
N ASP A 18 10.66 -15.31 -3.71
CA ASP A 18 11.48 -15.96 -2.67
C ASP A 18 12.09 -17.29 -3.14
N TYR A 19 12.41 -17.34 -4.45
CA TYR A 19 13.03 -18.51 -5.06
C TYR A 19 14.49 -18.68 -4.55
N PRO A 20 14.95 -19.92 -4.24
CA PRO A 20 14.26 -21.22 -4.40
C PRO A 20 13.50 -21.70 -3.14
N CYS A 21 13.39 -20.88 -2.09
CA CYS A 21 13.02 -21.33 -0.75
C CYS A 21 11.56 -21.80 -0.63
N ASN A 22 10.64 -21.32 -1.46
CA ASN A 22 9.20 -21.59 -1.33
C ASN A 22 8.58 -22.36 -2.49
N ARG A 23 9.38 -22.96 -3.38
CA ARG A 23 8.91 -23.70 -4.57
C ARG A 23 8.08 -22.88 -5.57
N VAL A 24 8.01 -21.56 -5.43
CA VAL A 24 7.35 -20.68 -6.39
C VAL A 24 8.29 -20.43 -7.57
N PRO A 25 7.88 -20.68 -8.83
CA PRO A 25 8.76 -20.49 -9.99
C PRO A 25 9.28 -19.05 -10.08
N LEU A 26 10.56 -18.90 -10.40
CA LEU A 26 11.18 -17.60 -10.64
C LEU A 26 10.38 -16.82 -11.70
N GLY A 27 10.11 -15.53 -11.41
CA GLY A 27 9.37 -14.65 -12.32
C GLY A 27 7.85 -14.80 -12.27
N SER A 28 7.27 -15.66 -11.42
CA SER A 28 5.82 -15.74 -11.25
C SER A 28 5.27 -14.56 -10.42
N VAL A 29 6.10 -13.95 -9.58
CA VAL A 29 5.79 -12.69 -8.89
C VAL A 29 6.76 -11.63 -9.38
N LEU A 30 6.24 -10.50 -9.86
CA LEU A 30 7.01 -9.41 -10.46
C LEU A 30 6.65 -8.08 -9.83
N THR A 31 7.64 -7.21 -9.72
CA THR A 31 7.47 -5.79 -9.43
C THR A 31 7.69 -4.99 -10.70
N TYR A 32 6.62 -4.43 -11.25
CA TYR A 32 6.70 -3.44 -12.33
C TYR A 32 7.04 -2.08 -11.75
N VAL A 33 7.92 -1.36 -12.42
CA VAL A 33 8.36 -0.01 -12.02
C VAL A 33 8.19 0.95 -13.18
N GLU A 34 7.48 2.05 -12.96
CA GLU A 34 7.40 3.15 -13.94
C GLU A 34 8.73 3.92 -13.92
N VAL A 35 9.46 3.87 -15.05
CA VAL A 35 10.73 4.56 -15.25
C VAL A 35 10.53 5.72 -16.19
N PRO A 36 10.70 6.98 -15.75
CA PRO A 36 10.50 8.14 -16.61
C PRO A 36 11.59 8.29 -17.68
N GLY A 37 11.16 8.75 -18.88
CA GLY A 37 12.02 9.01 -20.02
C GLY A 37 12.33 7.76 -20.86
N LYS A 38 13.09 7.95 -21.94
CA LYS A 38 13.36 6.88 -22.93
C LYS A 38 14.44 5.89 -22.52
N LYS A 39 15.38 6.30 -21.67
CA LYS A 39 16.50 5.45 -21.24
C LYS A 39 16.21 4.81 -19.89
N ILE A 40 16.10 3.48 -19.87
CA ILE A 40 16.01 2.68 -18.65
C ILE A 40 17.43 2.44 -18.14
N THR A 41 17.66 2.71 -16.84
CA THR A 41 18.89 2.40 -16.12
C THR A 41 18.55 1.70 -14.81
N TYR A 42 19.48 0.93 -14.24
CA TYR A 42 19.32 0.29 -12.95
C TYR A 42 18.99 1.30 -11.85
N GLN A 43 19.68 2.44 -11.80
CA GLN A 43 19.41 3.47 -10.80
C GLN A 43 17.98 4.03 -10.89
N LYS A 44 17.50 4.36 -12.10
CA LYS A 44 16.11 4.82 -12.29
C LYS A 44 15.07 3.79 -11.87
N TRP A 45 15.41 2.50 -12.01
CA TRP A 45 14.54 1.42 -11.56
C TRP A 45 14.50 1.36 -10.03
N ILE A 46 15.65 1.44 -9.35
CA ILE A 46 15.75 1.51 -7.88
C ILE A 46 15.01 2.74 -7.34
N ASP A 47 15.23 3.92 -7.94
CA ASP A 47 14.54 5.17 -7.57
C ASP A 47 13.02 5.01 -7.72
N GLY A 48 12.58 4.34 -8.77
CA GLY A 48 11.15 4.04 -8.98
C GLY A 48 10.55 3.17 -7.90
N ILE A 49 11.29 2.17 -7.39
CA ILE A 49 10.86 1.37 -6.23
C ILE A 49 10.79 2.26 -4.99
N ALA A 50 11.85 3.02 -4.71
CA ALA A 50 11.93 3.89 -3.53
C ALA A 50 10.80 4.93 -3.50
N GLU A 51 10.44 5.49 -4.65
CA GLU A 51 9.36 6.46 -4.80
C GLU A 51 7.95 5.84 -4.89
N GLY A 52 7.85 4.52 -4.92
CA GLY A 52 6.57 3.81 -4.99
C GLY A 52 5.89 3.87 -6.35
N ARG A 53 6.63 4.07 -7.44
CA ARG A 53 6.11 3.96 -8.81
C ARG A 53 5.98 2.50 -9.24
N THR A 54 5.27 1.72 -8.42
CA THR A 54 5.27 0.26 -8.55
C THR A 54 3.88 -0.35 -8.64
N VAL A 55 3.82 -1.47 -9.36
CA VAL A 55 2.70 -2.40 -9.38
C VAL A 55 3.27 -3.82 -9.22
N VAL A 56 2.73 -4.57 -8.26
CA VAL A 56 3.11 -5.97 -8.04
C VAL A 56 2.10 -6.88 -8.73
N SER A 57 2.60 -7.88 -9.45
CA SER A 57 1.81 -8.93 -10.11
C SER A 57 2.23 -10.31 -9.60
N ARG A 58 1.25 -11.15 -9.25
CA ARG A 58 1.42 -12.57 -8.93
C ARG A 58 1.10 -13.50 -10.11
N ASN A 59 0.95 -12.96 -11.29
CA ASN A 59 0.65 -13.70 -12.52
C ASN A 59 1.65 -13.37 -13.63
N ALA A 60 2.90 -13.18 -13.24
CA ALA A 60 4.01 -12.83 -14.14
C ALA A 60 3.63 -11.69 -15.10
N HIS A 61 3.97 -11.81 -16.38
CA HIS A 61 3.68 -10.82 -17.42
C HIS A 61 2.26 -10.91 -18.01
N ASN A 62 1.39 -11.77 -17.46
CA ASN A 62 0.07 -11.98 -18.05
C ASN A 62 -0.92 -10.85 -17.82
N GLU A 63 -0.69 -10.00 -16.82
CA GLU A 63 -1.61 -8.94 -16.47
C GLU A 63 -0.93 -7.73 -15.83
N PHE A 64 -1.53 -6.55 -16.02
CA PHE A 64 -1.04 -5.28 -15.50
C PHE A 64 -2.19 -4.36 -15.10
N LEU A 65 -2.02 -3.59 -14.01
CA LEU A 65 -2.92 -2.52 -13.60
C LEU A 65 -2.30 -1.15 -13.88
N ASN A 66 -3.04 -0.30 -14.56
CA ASN A 66 -2.67 1.10 -14.78
C ASN A 66 -3.62 2.01 -14.00
N LEU A 67 -3.21 2.42 -12.80
CA LEU A 67 -3.91 3.39 -11.95
C LEU A 67 -3.52 4.82 -12.35
N LYS A 68 -4.50 5.67 -12.59
CA LYS A 68 -4.30 7.11 -12.79
C LYS A 68 -5.33 7.91 -11.98
N VAL A 69 -4.85 8.90 -11.26
CA VAL A 69 -5.67 9.89 -10.54
C VAL A 69 -5.54 11.23 -11.24
N ASN A 70 -6.67 11.91 -11.47
CA ASN A 70 -6.76 13.14 -12.27
C ASN A 70 -6.06 12.99 -13.62
N LYS A 71 -6.21 11.83 -14.29
CA LYS A 71 -5.65 11.43 -15.60
C LYS A 71 -4.13 11.20 -15.63
N THR A 72 -3.36 11.83 -14.77
CA THR A 72 -1.87 11.84 -14.87
C THR A 72 -1.15 11.19 -13.70
N ALA A 73 -1.60 11.40 -12.45
CA ALA A 73 -0.92 10.93 -11.26
C ALA A 73 -1.02 9.40 -11.13
N GLY A 74 0.11 8.70 -11.26
CA GLY A 74 0.27 7.27 -11.07
C GLY A 74 0.74 6.90 -9.65
N PRO A 75 0.97 5.61 -9.36
CA PRO A 75 1.51 5.14 -8.09
C PRO A 75 2.75 5.92 -7.65
N GLY A 76 2.89 6.16 -6.35
CA GLY A 76 3.97 6.96 -5.75
C GLY A 76 3.76 8.48 -5.79
N THR A 77 2.86 8.98 -6.63
CA THR A 77 2.61 10.44 -6.76
C THR A 77 1.92 11.01 -5.53
N ILE A 78 2.27 12.27 -5.21
CA ILE A 78 1.61 13.08 -4.18
C ILE A 78 0.80 14.18 -4.88
N ILE A 79 -0.50 14.18 -4.64
CA ILE A 79 -1.42 15.26 -5.05
C ILE A 79 -1.65 16.15 -3.84
N ARG A 80 -1.45 17.46 -3.99
CA ARG A 80 -1.71 18.45 -2.95
C ARG A 80 -2.93 19.28 -3.29
N ILE A 81 -3.85 19.41 -2.35
CA ILE A 81 -5.04 20.26 -2.43
C ILE A 81 -5.14 21.14 -1.19
N LYS A 82 -5.53 22.39 -1.33
CA LYS A 82 -5.56 23.37 -0.23
C LYS A 82 -6.78 23.23 0.69
N LYS A 83 -7.81 22.52 0.25
CA LYS A 83 -9.06 22.30 1.01
C LYS A 83 -9.75 21.06 0.46
N GLU A 84 -10.87 20.70 1.03
CA GLU A 84 -11.71 19.63 0.50
C GLU A 84 -11.82 19.71 -1.03
N GLY A 85 -11.64 18.59 -1.70
CA GLY A 85 -11.69 18.50 -3.14
C GLY A 85 -11.98 17.10 -3.65
N LYS A 86 -12.49 17.05 -4.88
CA LYS A 86 -12.77 15.81 -5.60
C LYS A 86 -11.57 15.43 -6.47
N VAL A 87 -11.22 14.15 -6.48
CA VAL A 87 -10.27 13.55 -7.40
C VAL A 87 -10.96 12.50 -8.26
N ASN A 88 -10.65 12.49 -9.55
CA ASN A 88 -11.15 11.47 -10.47
C ASN A 88 -10.13 10.33 -10.55
N ILE A 89 -10.58 9.10 -10.42
CA ILE A 89 -9.74 7.92 -10.35
C ILE A 89 -10.12 7.01 -11.52
N GLY A 90 -9.13 6.54 -12.26
CA GLY A 90 -9.31 5.53 -13.30
C GLY A 90 -8.31 4.40 -13.10
N VAL A 91 -8.73 3.18 -13.30
CA VAL A 91 -7.86 2.03 -13.39
C VAL A 91 -8.23 1.19 -14.60
N SER A 92 -7.24 0.77 -15.38
CA SER A 92 -7.40 -0.22 -16.44
C SER A 92 -6.62 -1.49 -16.10
N TRP A 93 -7.25 -2.63 -16.30
CA TRP A 93 -6.64 -3.95 -16.15
C TRP A 93 -6.45 -4.57 -17.53
N SER A 94 -5.20 -4.63 -17.97
CA SER A 94 -4.78 -5.20 -19.24
C SER A 94 -4.23 -6.60 -19.04
N VAL A 95 -4.44 -7.47 -20.05
CA VAL A 95 -4.04 -8.88 -20.00
C VAL A 95 -3.45 -9.34 -21.32
N SER A 96 -2.56 -10.35 -21.28
CA SER A 96 -2.01 -11.01 -22.47
C SER A 96 -2.85 -12.19 -22.98
N LYS A 97 -3.76 -12.71 -22.15
CA LYS A 97 -4.76 -13.75 -22.46
C LYS A 97 -6.06 -13.43 -21.74
N GLU A 98 -7.16 -14.02 -22.15
CA GLU A 98 -8.45 -13.82 -21.48
C GLU A 98 -8.40 -14.26 -20.02
N ILE A 99 -8.78 -13.36 -19.10
CA ILE A 99 -8.81 -13.61 -17.66
C ILE A 99 -10.09 -13.02 -17.07
N SER A 100 -10.81 -13.84 -16.30
CA SER A 100 -11.93 -13.39 -15.47
C SER A 100 -11.45 -12.91 -14.11
N GLY A 101 -12.06 -11.86 -13.56
CA GLY A 101 -11.68 -11.34 -12.25
C GLY A 101 -12.47 -10.12 -11.82
N GLN A 102 -11.94 -9.45 -10.82
CA GLN A 102 -12.50 -8.24 -10.26
C GLN A 102 -11.39 -7.22 -10.03
N ILE A 103 -11.57 -6.01 -10.50
CA ILE A 103 -10.73 -4.86 -10.13
C ILE A 103 -11.42 -4.02 -9.08
N GLU A 104 -10.63 -3.46 -8.18
CA GLU A 104 -11.10 -2.63 -7.08
C GLU A 104 -10.26 -1.37 -6.97
N LEU A 105 -10.92 -0.26 -6.63
CA LEU A 105 -10.31 0.96 -6.14
C LEU A 105 -10.47 1.00 -4.62
N VAL A 106 -9.36 1.26 -3.94
CA VAL A 106 -9.30 1.29 -2.48
C VAL A 106 -8.82 2.67 -2.04
N SER A 107 -9.55 3.30 -1.13
CA SER A 107 -9.17 4.55 -0.48
C SER A 107 -9.16 4.37 1.02
N ASN A 108 -8.05 4.73 1.68
CA ASN A 108 -7.88 4.63 3.13
C ASN A 108 -8.28 3.25 3.70
N GLY A 109 -7.95 2.18 2.96
CA GLY A 109 -8.23 0.79 3.34
C GLY A 109 -9.62 0.28 3.00
N ARG A 110 -10.52 1.13 2.48
CA ARG A 110 -11.89 0.76 2.11
C ARG A 110 -12.06 0.67 0.59
N VAL A 111 -12.76 -0.35 0.12
CA VAL A 111 -13.13 -0.46 -1.30
C VAL A 111 -14.19 0.59 -1.60
N ILE A 112 -13.87 1.53 -2.49
CA ILE A 112 -14.77 2.63 -2.91
C ILE A 112 -15.48 2.34 -4.23
N ALA A 113 -14.91 1.46 -5.05
CA ALA A 113 -15.54 0.99 -6.28
C ALA A 113 -14.98 -0.37 -6.67
N ARG A 114 -15.78 -1.17 -7.38
CA ARG A 114 -15.38 -2.47 -7.92
C ARG A 114 -16.06 -2.75 -9.25
N GLN A 115 -15.37 -3.50 -10.10
CA GLN A 115 -15.89 -3.98 -11.38
C GLN A 115 -15.50 -5.44 -11.57
N LYS A 116 -16.50 -6.32 -11.70
CA LYS A 116 -16.30 -7.71 -12.14
C LYS A 116 -16.38 -7.78 -13.66
N GLY A 117 -15.59 -8.67 -14.24
CA GLY A 117 -15.65 -8.87 -15.69
C GLY A 117 -14.54 -9.76 -16.20
N VAL A 118 -14.43 -9.76 -17.51
CA VAL A 118 -13.41 -10.49 -18.27
C VAL A 118 -12.57 -9.48 -19.02
N ALA A 119 -11.27 -9.45 -18.74
CA ALA A 119 -10.30 -8.69 -19.54
C ALA A 119 -9.82 -9.58 -20.69
N ARG A 120 -9.58 -8.97 -21.87
CA ARG A 120 -9.09 -9.64 -23.08
C ARG A 120 -7.89 -8.88 -23.65
N PRO A 121 -7.00 -9.54 -24.38
CA PRO A 121 -5.94 -8.87 -25.13
C PRO A 121 -6.53 -7.74 -25.99
N GLY A 122 -5.96 -6.53 -25.85
CA GLY A 122 -6.45 -5.34 -26.55
C GLY A 122 -7.76 -4.73 -26.05
N ASN A 123 -8.48 -5.41 -25.14
CA ASN A 123 -9.73 -4.92 -24.54
C ASN A 123 -9.67 -5.01 -23.01
N PRO A 124 -9.05 -4.02 -22.34
CA PRO A 124 -8.89 -4.00 -20.89
C PRO A 124 -10.23 -3.81 -20.17
N LEU A 125 -10.34 -4.36 -18.96
CA LEU A 125 -11.43 -4.00 -18.05
C LEU A 125 -11.10 -2.65 -17.39
N VAL A 126 -12.06 -1.72 -17.40
CA VAL A 126 -11.83 -0.35 -16.91
C VAL A 126 -12.83 -0.03 -15.79
N LEU A 127 -12.35 0.66 -14.76
CA LEU A 127 -13.16 1.14 -13.65
C LEU A 127 -12.84 2.61 -13.37
N HIS A 128 -13.88 3.42 -13.24
CA HIS A 128 -13.77 4.83 -12.86
C HIS A 128 -14.53 5.09 -11.57
N ALA A 129 -14.01 6.01 -10.78
CA ALA A 129 -14.67 6.54 -9.59
C ALA A 129 -14.27 7.99 -9.34
N THR A 130 -15.05 8.69 -8.52
CA THR A 130 -14.71 9.98 -7.97
C THR A 130 -14.71 9.89 -6.46
N GLN A 131 -13.68 10.38 -5.80
CA GLN A 131 -13.55 10.41 -4.35
C GLN A 131 -13.36 11.84 -3.86
N THR A 132 -14.14 12.24 -2.86
CA THR A 132 -13.93 13.51 -2.15
C THR A 132 -12.96 13.28 -0.99
N PHE A 133 -11.96 14.15 -0.89
CA PHE A 133 -11.03 14.21 0.22
C PHE A 133 -11.23 15.50 1.00
N SER A 134 -11.81 15.42 2.18
CA SER A 134 -11.82 16.50 3.18
C SER A 134 -10.59 16.47 4.09
N ARG A 135 -9.82 15.38 4.04
CA ARG A 135 -8.60 15.11 4.80
C ARG A 135 -7.62 14.34 3.96
N SER A 136 -6.33 14.42 4.34
CA SER A 136 -5.27 13.65 3.69
C SER A 136 -5.53 12.15 3.74
N GLY A 137 -5.22 11.47 2.64
CA GLY A 137 -5.44 10.05 2.49
C GLY A 137 -4.66 9.46 1.32
N TRP A 138 -5.02 8.26 0.92
CA TRP A 138 -4.37 7.53 -0.15
C TRP A 138 -5.35 6.69 -0.96
N ILE A 139 -4.96 6.40 -2.20
CA ILE A 139 -5.74 5.60 -3.16
C ILE A 139 -4.80 4.55 -3.77
N CYS A 140 -5.24 3.31 -3.86
CA CYS A 140 -4.60 2.29 -4.68
C CYS A 140 -5.62 1.49 -5.48
N SER A 141 -5.13 0.69 -6.41
CA SER A 141 -5.93 -0.29 -7.13
C SER A 141 -5.42 -1.70 -6.87
N ARG A 142 -6.33 -2.67 -6.90
CA ARG A 142 -5.99 -4.08 -6.82
C ARG A 142 -6.87 -4.93 -7.73
N ARG A 143 -6.34 -6.08 -8.13
CA ARG A 143 -7.08 -7.09 -8.89
C ARG A 143 -7.22 -8.34 -8.03
N MET A 144 -8.45 -8.81 -7.92
CA MET A 144 -8.84 -9.99 -7.18
C MET A 144 -9.24 -11.12 -8.15
N ASP A 145 -9.24 -12.37 -7.68
CA ASP A 145 -9.88 -13.45 -8.41
C ASP A 145 -11.38 -13.16 -8.61
N SER A 146 -12.05 -13.99 -9.41
CA SER A 146 -13.50 -13.84 -9.71
C SER A 146 -14.38 -13.93 -8.48
N LEU A 147 -13.91 -14.56 -7.40
CA LEU A 147 -14.59 -14.68 -6.11
C LEU A 147 -14.25 -13.56 -5.13
N GLY A 148 -13.29 -12.69 -5.46
CA GLY A 148 -12.87 -11.59 -4.62
C GLY A 148 -12.05 -12.00 -3.39
N ARG A 149 -11.39 -13.17 -3.42
CA ARG A 149 -10.67 -13.74 -2.26
C ARG A 149 -9.16 -13.66 -2.37
N ILE A 150 -8.61 -13.78 -3.58
CA ILE A 150 -7.17 -13.84 -3.82
C ILE A 150 -6.71 -12.59 -4.57
N HIS A 151 -5.72 -11.90 -4.02
CA HIS A 151 -5.06 -10.77 -4.68
C HIS A 151 -4.07 -11.28 -5.73
N PHE A 152 -4.19 -10.77 -6.97
CA PHE A 152 -3.24 -11.05 -8.05
C PHE A 152 -2.39 -9.84 -8.42
N LEU A 153 -2.97 -8.64 -8.43
CA LEU A 153 -2.22 -7.42 -8.64
C LEU A 153 -2.53 -6.39 -7.56
N HIS A 154 -1.55 -5.52 -7.32
CA HIS A 154 -1.71 -4.40 -6.41
C HIS A 154 -0.78 -3.25 -6.82
N SER A 155 -1.30 -2.03 -6.93
CA SER A 155 -0.49 -0.83 -7.14
C SER A 155 0.01 -0.26 -5.82
N SER A 156 1.17 0.37 -5.81
CA SER A 156 1.49 1.34 -4.75
C SER A 156 0.47 2.48 -4.73
N PRO A 157 0.33 3.21 -3.61
CA PRO A 157 -0.67 4.27 -3.51
C PRO A 157 -0.31 5.52 -4.30
N VAL A 158 -1.35 6.27 -4.67
CA VAL A 158 -1.30 7.72 -4.88
C VAL A 158 -1.72 8.39 -3.58
N TYR A 159 -0.96 9.35 -3.11
CA TYR A 159 -1.24 10.08 -1.88
C TYR A 159 -1.95 11.40 -2.18
N VAL A 160 -2.99 11.71 -1.41
CA VAL A 160 -3.72 12.99 -1.50
C VAL A 160 -3.50 13.73 -0.19
N ILE A 161 -2.81 14.85 -0.24
CA ILE A 161 -2.50 15.70 0.91
C ILE A 161 -3.39 16.92 0.87
N VAL A 162 -4.21 17.08 1.90
CA VAL A 162 -5.14 18.20 2.07
C VAL A 162 -4.56 19.17 3.10
N ASP A 163 -4.45 20.45 2.73
CA ASP A 163 -3.98 21.53 3.61
C ASP A 163 -2.64 21.22 4.29
N ASP A 164 -1.75 20.54 3.56
CA ASP A 164 -0.44 20.05 4.03
C ASP A 164 -0.48 19.21 5.32
N GLN A 165 -1.66 18.73 5.72
CA GLN A 165 -1.82 17.89 6.91
C GLN A 165 -1.35 16.46 6.66
N PRO A 166 -0.82 15.77 7.68
CA PRO A 166 -0.42 14.38 7.57
C PRO A 166 -1.62 13.45 7.34
N ILE A 167 -1.37 12.29 6.76
CA ILE A 167 -2.37 11.23 6.67
C ILE A 167 -2.58 10.61 8.06
N ARG A 168 -3.82 10.67 8.55
CA ARG A 168 -4.30 10.09 9.81
C ARG A 168 -5.68 9.48 9.58
N ALA A 169 -5.71 8.50 8.66
CA ALA A 169 -6.98 8.00 8.12
C ALA A 169 -7.77 7.10 9.09
N SER A 170 -7.10 6.51 10.11
CA SER A 170 -7.76 5.62 11.07
C SER A 170 -7.05 5.67 12.42
N THR A 171 -7.79 6.06 13.46
CA THR A 171 -7.34 6.00 14.86
C THR A 171 -7.13 4.54 15.30
N GLU A 172 -8.06 3.66 14.93
CA GLU A 172 -8.03 2.22 15.27
C GLU A 172 -6.78 1.53 14.74
N ASP A 173 -6.32 1.91 13.54
CA ASP A 173 -5.12 1.33 12.96
C ASP A 173 -3.85 1.76 13.72
N ALA A 174 -3.80 2.97 14.24
CA ALA A 174 -2.70 3.42 15.09
C ALA A 174 -2.75 2.76 16.48
N GLU A 175 -3.93 2.63 17.08
CA GLU A 175 -4.15 1.90 18.35
C GLU A 175 -3.77 0.43 18.25
N TYR A 176 -4.02 -0.20 17.09
CA TYR A 176 -3.56 -1.56 16.81
C TYR A 176 -2.05 -1.70 17.01
N PHE A 177 -1.24 -0.77 16.47
CA PHE A 177 0.22 -0.83 16.62
C PHE A 177 0.68 -0.54 18.04
N VAL A 178 0.01 0.36 18.78
CA VAL A 178 0.28 0.57 20.21
C VAL A 178 0.10 -0.74 20.97
N THR A 179 -1.05 -1.40 20.79
CA THR A 179 -1.38 -2.68 21.45
C THR A 179 -0.40 -3.79 21.03
N TRP A 180 -0.05 -3.84 19.75
CA TRP A 180 0.90 -4.85 19.24
C TRP A 180 2.28 -4.69 19.88
N ILE A 181 2.79 -3.44 19.97
CA ILE A 181 4.08 -3.16 20.60
C ILE A 181 4.03 -3.43 22.11
N ASP A 182 2.94 -3.09 22.80
CA ASP A 182 2.79 -3.40 24.22
C ASP A 182 2.80 -4.92 24.47
N ASN A 183 2.23 -5.73 23.57
CA ASN A 183 2.32 -7.18 23.63
C ASN A 183 3.75 -7.69 23.43
N ILE A 184 4.51 -7.11 22.46
CA ILE A 184 5.93 -7.45 22.30
C ILE A 184 6.72 -7.11 23.56
N LEU A 185 6.53 -5.94 24.14
CA LEU A 185 7.20 -5.52 25.37
C LEU A 185 6.93 -6.51 26.51
N LYS A 186 5.70 -7.00 26.67
CA LYS A 186 5.39 -8.05 27.66
C LYS A 186 6.13 -9.38 27.40
N GLN A 187 6.29 -9.76 26.12
CA GLN A 187 7.00 -11.01 25.76
C GLN A 187 8.49 -10.96 26.09
N ILE A 188 9.11 -9.79 26.07
CA ILE A 188 10.54 -9.59 26.33
C ILE A 188 10.86 -9.18 27.77
N GLU A 189 9.86 -8.91 28.63
CA GLU A 189 10.07 -8.66 30.07
C GLU A 189 10.61 -9.90 30.79
N PRO A 190 11.22 -9.74 32.00
CA PRO A 190 11.62 -10.86 32.82
C PRO A 190 10.45 -11.84 33.06
N GLY A 191 10.67 -13.12 32.74
CA GLY A 191 9.62 -14.15 32.79
C GLY A 191 8.82 -14.29 31.49
N GLY A 192 8.95 -13.37 30.54
CA GLY A 192 8.36 -13.50 29.21
C GLY A 192 9.12 -14.50 28.34
N PRO A 193 8.43 -15.18 27.40
CA PRO A 193 9.01 -16.27 26.60
C PRO A 193 10.15 -15.83 25.69
N TRP A 194 10.23 -14.53 25.33
CA TRP A 194 11.26 -13.98 24.45
C TRP A 194 12.42 -13.32 25.19
N ASN A 195 12.34 -13.15 26.50
CA ASN A 195 13.41 -12.55 27.31
C ASN A 195 14.78 -13.20 27.06
N LYS A 196 14.81 -14.53 26.95
CA LYS A 196 16.02 -15.33 26.72
C LYS A 196 16.74 -15.04 25.39
N TYR A 197 16.10 -14.40 24.42
CA TYR A 197 16.71 -14.10 23.12
C TYR A 197 17.51 -12.79 23.12
N PHE A 198 17.49 -12.03 24.22
CA PHE A 198 18.17 -10.73 24.33
C PHE A 198 19.09 -10.66 25.55
N PRO A 199 20.09 -11.57 25.71
CA PRO A 199 20.85 -11.73 26.96
C PRO A 199 21.73 -10.52 27.34
N GLY A 200 22.07 -9.64 26.40
CA GLY A 200 22.93 -8.47 26.67
C GLY A 200 22.30 -7.13 26.30
N ASP A 201 21.25 -7.14 25.46
CA ASP A 201 20.74 -5.94 24.80
C ASP A 201 19.29 -5.59 25.15
N LEU A 202 18.75 -6.23 26.19
CA LEU A 202 17.33 -6.15 26.52
C LEU A 202 16.83 -4.70 26.67
N GLU A 203 17.54 -3.85 27.39
CA GLU A 203 17.11 -2.47 27.62
C GLU A 203 17.21 -1.62 26.33
N THR A 204 18.20 -1.86 25.48
CA THR A 204 18.30 -1.22 24.16
C THR A 204 17.11 -1.61 23.27
N VAL A 205 16.77 -2.90 23.25
CA VAL A 205 15.61 -3.41 22.48
C VAL A 205 14.30 -2.80 23.02
N LYS A 206 14.10 -2.79 24.34
CA LYS A 206 12.94 -2.15 24.97
C LYS A 206 12.84 -0.67 24.64
N ALA A 207 13.96 0.06 24.67
CA ALA A 207 13.98 1.48 24.35
C ALA A 207 13.52 1.75 22.91
N HIS A 208 13.95 0.94 21.94
CA HIS A 208 13.49 1.03 20.55
C HIS A 208 11.98 0.77 20.43
N TYR A 209 11.45 -0.27 21.05
CA TYR A 209 10.01 -0.55 21.03
C TYR A 209 9.20 0.55 21.74
N ARG A 210 9.65 1.05 22.89
CA ARG A 210 8.99 2.17 23.58
C ARG A 210 8.95 3.43 22.71
N LYS A 211 10.06 3.77 22.04
CA LYS A 211 10.10 4.89 21.09
C LYS A 211 9.11 4.72 19.93
N ALA A 212 9.06 3.54 19.34
CA ALA A 212 8.10 3.22 18.29
C ALA A 212 6.66 3.35 18.80
N ARG A 213 6.34 2.81 19.99
CA ARG A 213 5.03 2.94 20.63
C ARG A 213 4.62 4.40 20.84
N ASP A 214 5.54 5.24 21.29
CA ASP A 214 5.26 6.65 21.55
C ASP A 214 4.95 7.42 20.26
N ILE A 215 5.59 7.06 19.13
CA ILE A 215 5.25 7.57 17.80
C ILE A 215 3.79 7.20 17.47
N TYR A 216 3.38 5.95 17.66
CA TYR A 216 2.00 5.54 17.37
C TYR A 216 0.99 6.19 18.33
N LYS A 217 1.33 6.43 19.60
CA LYS A 217 0.48 7.20 20.53
C LYS A 217 0.28 8.64 20.06
N THR A 218 1.32 9.28 19.51
CA THR A 218 1.20 10.60 18.89
C THR A 218 0.25 10.55 17.70
N ILE A 219 0.37 9.55 16.82
CA ILE A 219 -0.54 9.35 15.67
C ILE A 219 -1.99 9.15 16.14
N VAL A 220 -2.21 8.39 17.22
CA VAL A 220 -3.56 8.22 17.84
C VAL A 220 -4.12 9.58 18.27
N ALA A 221 -3.33 10.39 18.97
CA ALA A 221 -3.77 11.70 19.44
C ALA A 221 -4.12 12.63 18.26
N GLU A 222 -3.26 12.72 17.25
CA GLU A 222 -3.48 13.52 16.04
C GLU A 222 -4.71 13.03 15.26
N SER A 223 -4.88 11.72 15.09
CA SER A 223 -6.02 11.17 14.35
C SER A 223 -7.35 11.44 15.05
N ARG A 224 -7.39 11.45 16.38
CA ARG A 224 -8.61 11.82 17.16
C ARG A 224 -9.00 13.27 16.98
N VAL A 225 -8.05 14.17 16.80
CA VAL A 225 -8.31 15.60 16.51
C VAL A 225 -8.83 15.77 15.09
N ILE A 226 -8.17 15.14 14.12
CA ILE A 226 -8.50 15.23 12.70
C ILE A 226 -9.84 14.52 12.39
N ASN A 227 -10.22 13.49 13.15
CA ASN A 227 -11.41 12.68 12.92
C ASN A 227 -12.67 13.16 13.69
N LYS A 228 -12.58 14.27 14.42
CA LYS A 228 -13.73 14.98 14.99
C LYS A 228 -14.34 15.91 13.93
#